data_1957c343cead424896c776d7302a56c2
#
_entry.id   1957c343cead424896c776d7302a56c2
#
_cell.length_a   1.000
_cell.length_b   1.000
_cell.length_c   1.000
_cell.angle_alpha   90.00
_cell.angle_beta   90.00
_cell.angle_gamma   90.00
#
_symmetry.space_group_name_H-M   'P 1'
#
loop_
_entity.id
_entity.type
_entity.pdbx_description
1 polymer ?
#
loop_
_entity_poly.entity_id
_entity_poly.type
_entity_poly.pdbx_seq_one_letter_code
_entity_poly.pdbx_strand_id
1 'polypeptide(L)'
;GGSWNSGRKELYNFFGTRWARKDVVTVIVDYPKSPKAGYDEMAMNVTTSVKWVKDNIKIFGGDPDKIFISGHSAGGHLAALVGIKKEYFERVGIANPLKGIILIDAAGLDMYGYLQGENFEPGNTYLNTFNNDPKIWREASPMYFLHKDMPPMLIYRGSKTYPSIEESNEKFVTALKPFVVQPNSTILNGKKHVPMITQFFNTGNGRYTEMRHFMGSISIN
;
A
#
# COMPACT_ATOMS: atom_id res chain seq x y z
N GLY A 1 -6.71 -3.71 -3.95
CA GLY A 1 -6.85 -4.89 -3.06
C GLY A 1 -7.42 -6.09 -3.78
N GLY A 2 -7.79 -7.13 -2.99
CA GLY A 2 -8.39 -8.35 -3.55
C GLY A 2 -7.47 -9.57 -3.39
N SER A 3 -6.83 -9.72 -2.26
CA SER A 3 -6.01 -10.89 -1.86
C SER A 3 -5.03 -11.36 -2.94
N TRP A 4 -4.46 -10.44 -3.70
CA TRP A 4 -3.51 -10.64 -4.82
C TRP A 4 -4.07 -11.44 -6.01
N ASN A 5 -5.25 -12.06 -5.89
CA ASN A 5 -5.83 -12.94 -6.92
C ASN A 5 -7.10 -12.39 -7.56
N SER A 6 -7.64 -11.29 -7.07
CA SER A 6 -8.92 -10.73 -7.52
C SER A 6 -8.91 -9.19 -7.51
N GLY A 7 -10.05 -8.59 -7.82
CA GLY A 7 -10.21 -7.15 -7.91
C GLY A 7 -9.84 -6.59 -9.29
N ARG A 8 -10.25 -5.35 -9.53
CA ARG A 8 -9.98 -4.58 -10.74
C ARG A 8 -10.09 -3.10 -10.45
N LYS A 9 -9.39 -2.26 -11.22
CA LYS A 9 -9.31 -0.81 -11.01
C LYS A 9 -10.67 -0.12 -11.01
N GLU A 10 -11.63 -0.60 -11.81
CA GLU A 10 -12.96 0.00 -11.91
C GLU A 10 -13.72 0.00 -10.58
N LEU A 11 -13.44 -0.96 -9.69
CA LEU A 11 -14.03 -1.01 -8.35
C LEU A 11 -13.62 0.19 -7.47
N TYR A 12 -12.56 0.90 -7.83
CA TYR A 12 -12.04 2.06 -7.11
C TYR A 12 -12.38 3.40 -7.78
N ASN A 13 -13.16 3.42 -8.87
CA ASN A 13 -13.54 4.64 -9.57
C ASN A 13 -14.19 5.68 -8.64
N PHE A 14 -14.98 5.21 -7.66
CA PHE A 14 -15.55 6.11 -6.66
C PHE A 14 -14.47 6.88 -5.88
N PHE A 15 -13.40 6.21 -5.51
CA PHE A 15 -12.29 6.80 -4.76
C PHE A 15 -11.57 7.89 -5.58
N GLY A 16 -11.22 7.57 -6.84
CA GLY A 16 -10.63 8.53 -7.75
C GLY A 16 -11.53 9.74 -8.02
N THR A 17 -12.82 9.51 -8.29
CA THR A 17 -13.80 10.59 -8.51
C THR A 17 -13.93 11.52 -7.29
N ARG A 18 -13.86 10.95 -6.07
CA ARG A 18 -13.93 11.77 -4.84
C ARG A 18 -12.67 12.62 -4.65
N TRP A 19 -11.52 12.07 -4.95
CA TRP A 19 -10.25 12.81 -4.91
C TRP A 19 -10.17 13.90 -5.97
N ALA A 20 -10.64 13.65 -7.18
CA ALA A 20 -10.68 14.67 -8.25
C ALA A 20 -11.51 15.90 -7.82
N ARG A 21 -12.60 15.71 -7.06
CA ARG A 21 -13.38 16.80 -6.48
C ARG A 21 -12.69 17.55 -5.33
N LYS A 22 -11.51 17.15 -4.97
CA LYS A 22 -10.67 17.73 -3.91
C LYS A 22 -9.31 18.18 -4.46
N ASP A 23 -9.26 18.41 -5.78
CA ASP A 23 -8.09 18.89 -6.52
C ASP A 23 -6.88 17.94 -6.42
N VAL A 24 -7.13 16.63 -6.37
CA VAL A 24 -6.11 15.60 -6.39
C VAL A 24 -6.27 14.74 -7.64
N VAL A 25 -5.29 14.79 -8.52
CA VAL A 25 -5.21 13.87 -9.67
C VAL A 25 -4.97 12.45 -9.14
N THR A 26 -5.82 11.52 -9.54
CA THR A 26 -5.76 10.14 -9.04
C THR A 26 -5.61 9.15 -10.20
N VAL A 27 -4.58 8.34 -10.15
CA VAL A 27 -4.35 7.23 -11.07
C VAL A 27 -4.66 5.93 -10.35
N ILE A 28 -5.63 5.18 -10.86
CA ILE A 28 -6.03 3.88 -10.32
C ILE A 28 -5.40 2.79 -11.19
N VAL A 29 -4.56 1.96 -10.57
CA VAL A 29 -3.79 0.97 -11.30
C VAL A 29 -4.31 -0.45 -11.05
N ASP A 30 -4.23 -1.30 -12.06
CA ASP A 30 -4.28 -2.74 -11.93
C ASP A 30 -2.87 -3.32 -11.90
N TYR A 31 -2.77 -4.54 -11.41
CA TYR A 31 -1.57 -5.38 -11.49
C TYR A 31 -1.97 -6.80 -11.89
N PRO A 32 -1.07 -7.60 -12.47
CA PRO A 32 -1.35 -9.00 -12.80
C PRO A 32 -1.69 -9.77 -11.53
N LYS A 33 -2.54 -10.80 -11.66
CA LYS A 33 -3.12 -11.52 -10.51
C LYS A 33 -2.51 -12.91 -10.38
N SER A 34 -2.39 -13.37 -9.12
CA SER A 34 -2.12 -14.77 -8.81
C SER A 34 -3.23 -15.68 -9.41
N PRO A 35 -2.92 -16.89 -9.91
CA PRO A 35 -1.59 -17.53 -9.94
C PRO A 35 -0.72 -17.16 -11.15
N LYS A 36 -1.19 -16.28 -12.04
CA LYS A 36 -0.45 -15.90 -13.27
C LYS A 36 0.79 -15.06 -12.98
N ALA A 37 0.83 -14.38 -11.83
CA ALA A 37 1.95 -13.56 -11.39
C ALA A 37 2.19 -13.74 -9.89
N GLY A 38 3.45 -13.68 -9.46
CA GLY A 38 3.86 -13.60 -8.06
C GLY A 38 3.90 -12.14 -7.56
N TYR A 39 4.13 -11.99 -6.26
CA TYR A 39 4.13 -10.67 -5.61
C TYR A 39 5.16 -9.70 -6.20
N ASP A 40 6.35 -10.18 -6.59
CA ASP A 40 7.42 -9.34 -7.14
C ASP A 40 7.03 -8.76 -8.51
N GLU A 41 6.42 -9.57 -9.37
CA GLU A 41 5.90 -9.09 -10.66
C GLU A 41 4.75 -8.09 -10.46
N MET A 42 3.88 -8.31 -9.47
CA MET A 42 2.83 -7.34 -9.09
C MET A 42 3.45 -6.03 -8.64
N ALA A 43 4.47 -6.08 -7.76
CA ALA A 43 5.17 -4.91 -7.26
C ALA A 43 5.90 -4.16 -8.39
N MET A 44 6.55 -4.88 -9.32
CA MET A 44 7.17 -4.28 -10.50
C MET A 44 6.16 -3.57 -11.41
N ASN A 45 4.96 -4.13 -11.56
CA ASN A 45 3.89 -3.51 -12.33
C ASN A 45 3.41 -2.20 -11.68
N VAL A 46 3.27 -2.20 -10.35
CA VAL A 46 2.97 -0.98 -9.58
C VAL A 46 4.10 0.04 -9.73
N THR A 47 5.36 -0.37 -9.64
CA THR A 47 6.54 0.49 -9.81
C THR A 47 6.56 1.15 -11.18
N THR A 48 6.33 0.37 -12.24
CA THR A 48 6.24 0.87 -13.61
C THR A 48 5.11 1.88 -13.77
N SER A 49 3.97 1.65 -13.09
CA SER A 49 2.86 2.59 -13.07
C SER A 49 3.22 3.90 -12.37
N VAL A 50 3.96 3.85 -11.26
CA VAL A 50 4.48 5.06 -10.58
C VAL A 50 5.47 5.81 -11.47
N LYS A 51 6.36 5.09 -12.16
CA LYS A 51 7.25 5.71 -13.14
C LYS A 51 6.48 6.42 -14.26
N TRP A 52 5.47 5.76 -14.81
CA TRP A 52 4.60 6.38 -15.81
C TRP A 52 3.93 7.66 -15.27
N VAL A 53 3.45 7.66 -14.04
CA VAL A 53 2.90 8.86 -13.37
C VAL A 53 3.97 9.95 -13.29
N LYS A 54 5.18 9.65 -12.85
CA LYS A 54 6.29 10.61 -12.78
C LYS A 54 6.58 11.25 -14.13
N ASP A 55 6.57 10.46 -15.19
CA ASP A 55 6.93 10.91 -16.52
C ASP A 55 5.79 11.68 -17.23
N ASN A 56 4.52 11.39 -16.91
CA ASN A 56 3.39 11.84 -17.73
C ASN A 56 2.33 12.67 -16.99
N ILE A 57 2.29 12.68 -15.66
CA ILE A 57 1.13 13.22 -14.93
C ILE A 57 0.91 14.72 -15.16
N LYS A 58 1.94 15.45 -15.56
CA LYS A 58 1.87 16.89 -15.82
C LYS A 58 0.83 17.24 -16.89
N ILE A 59 0.70 16.42 -17.94
CA ILE A 59 -0.30 16.65 -19.02
C ILE A 59 -1.75 16.48 -18.52
N PHE A 60 -1.94 15.83 -17.36
CA PHE A 60 -3.24 15.66 -16.71
C PHE A 60 -3.45 16.66 -15.56
N GLY A 61 -2.57 17.67 -15.42
CA GLY A 61 -2.66 18.69 -14.37
C GLY A 61 -2.09 18.25 -13.01
N GLY A 62 -1.43 17.09 -12.93
CA GLY A 62 -0.76 16.63 -11.72
C GLY A 62 0.67 17.16 -11.58
N ASP A 63 1.18 17.11 -10.36
CA ASP A 63 2.55 17.49 -10.02
C ASP A 63 3.43 16.23 -9.90
N PRO A 64 4.40 16.02 -10.81
CA PRO A 64 5.29 14.85 -10.76
C PRO A 64 6.24 14.84 -9.56
N ASP A 65 6.37 15.94 -8.82
CA ASP A 65 7.18 16.03 -7.61
C ASP A 65 6.36 15.86 -6.34
N LYS A 66 5.04 15.60 -6.45
CA LYS A 66 4.10 15.37 -5.35
C LYS A 66 3.32 14.07 -5.52
N ILE A 67 4.04 12.97 -5.69
CA ILE A 67 3.45 11.64 -5.90
C ILE A 67 3.30 10.92 -4.56
N PHE A 68 2.09 10.48 -4.27
CA PHE A 68 1.76 9.65 -3.11
C PHE A 68 1.18 8.32 -3.60
N ILE A 69 1.52 7.23 -2.90
CA ILE A 69 0.94 5.92 -3.19
C ILE A 69 -0.04 5.54 -2.08
N SER A 70 -1.18 4.96 -2.45
CA SER A 70 -2.16 4.45 -1.50
C SER A 70 -2.65 3.07 -1.89
N GLY A 71 -2.93 2.23 -0.89
CA GLY A 71 -3.50 0.92 -1.13
C GLY A 71 -4.31 0.39 0.05
N HIS A 72 -5.32 -0.43 -0.28
CA HIS A 72 -6.13 -1.18 0.68
C HIS A 72 -5.79 -2.66 0.60
N SER A 73 -5.72 -3.36 1.75
CA SER A 73 -5.52 -4.82 1.79
C SER A 73 -4.23 -5.25 1.05
N ALA A 74 -4.31 -6.18 0.12
CA ALA A 74 -3.21 -6.59 -0.77
C ALA A 74 -2.61 -5.41 -1.56
N GLY A 75 -3.41 -4.39 -1.92
CA GLY A 75 -2.91 -3.16 -2.53
C GLY A 75 -2.08 -2.33 -1.56
N GLY A 76 -2.42 -2.34 -0.27
CA GLY A 76 -1.62 -1.73 0.80
C GLY A 76 -0.26 -2.43 0.97
N HIS A 77 -0.23 -3.75 0.88
CA HIS A 77 1.01 -4.53 0.84
C HIS A 77 1.94 -4.06 -0.29
N LEU A 78 1.43 -4.04 -1.53
CA LEU A 78 2.23 -3.63 -2.70
C LEU A 78 2.68 -2.17 -2.59
N ALA A 79 1.82 -1.28 -2.08
CA ALA A 79 2.16 0.13 -1.86
C ALA A 79 3.29 0.28 -0.83
N ALA A 80 3.24 -0.47 0.26
CA ALA A 80 4.30 -0.48 1.27
C ALA A 80 5.60 -1.06 0.71
N LEU A 81 5.54 -2.20 0.03
CA LEU A 81 6.70 -2.88 -0.52
C LEU A 81 7.45 -1.98 -1.52
N VAL A 82 6.73 -1.43 -2.51
CA VAL A 82 7.28 -0.54 -3.54
C VAL A 82 7.80 0.77 -2.91
N GLY A 83 7.07 1.33 -1.96
CA GLY A 83 7.46 2.60 -1.33
C GLY A 83 8.70 2.49 -0.44
N ILE A 84 8.94 1.34 0.19
CA ILE A 84 10.03 1.11 1.13
C ILE A 84 11.28 0.55 0.45
N LYS A 85 11.14 -0.47 -0.41
CA LYS A 85 12.28 -1.13 -1.05
C LYS A 85 12.78 -0.33 -2.24
N LYS A 86 13.92 0.34 -2.09
CA LYS A 86 14.55 1.20 -3.14
C LYS A 86 14.79 0.46 -4.45
N GLU A 87 15.10 -0.84 -4.37
CA GLU A 87 15.44 -1.68 -5.52
C GLU A 87 14.35 -1.71 -6.59
N TYR A 88 13.07 -1.55 -6.24
CA TYR A 88 12.00 -1.52 -7.23
C TYR A 88 12.13 -0.33 -8.19
N PHE A 89 12.45 0.85 -7.69
CA PHE A 89 12.67 2.02 -8.53
C PHE A 89 14.02 1.98 -9.26
N GLU A 90 15.04 1.41 -8.63
CA GLU A 90 16.35 1.17 -9.26
C GLU A 90 16.22 0.26 -10.49
N ARG A 91 15.40 -0.80 -10.41
CA ARG A 91 15.09 -1.72 -11.53
C ARG A 91 14.41 -1.03 -12.72
N VAL A 92 13.77 0.13 -12.54
CA VAL A 92 13.20 0.95 -13.63
C VAL A 92 14.01 2.22 -13.93
N GLY A 93 15.21 2.33 -13.36
CA GLY A 93 16.20 3.36 -13.68
C GLY A 93 15.88 4.75 -13.12
N ILE A 94 15.15 4.85 -12.01
CA ILE A 94 14.85 6.13 -11.34
C ILE A 94 15.08 6.03 -9.82
N ALA A 95 15.29 7.17 -9.16
CA ALA A 95 15.16 7.25 -7.72
C ALA A 95 13.68 7.15 -7.32
N ASN A 96 13.42 6.73 -6.06
CA ASN A 96 12.05 6.66 -5.53
C ASN A 96 11.38 8.05 -5.57
N PRO A 97 10.33 8.27 -6.39
CA PRO A 97 9.70 9.58 -6.54
C PRO A 97 8.60 9.83 -5.49
N LEU A 98 8.29 8.84 -4.67
CA LEU A 98 7.18 8.91 -3.74
C LEU A 98 7.49 9.87 -2.58
N LYS A 99 6.56 10.76 -2.31
CA LYS A 99 6.61 11.69 -1.16
C LYS A 99 5.94 11.12 0.09
N GLY A 100 5.06 10.13 -0.06
CA GLY A 100 4.43 9.48 1.08
C GLY A 100 3.64 8.24 0.68
N ILE A 101 3.35 7.42 1.69
CA ILE A 101 2.62 6.15 1.56
C ILE A 101 1.39 6.19 2.45
N ILE A 102 0.22 5.86 1.91
CA ILE A 102 -1.03 5.82 2.66
C ILE A 102 -1.57 4.39 2.66
N LEU A 103 -1.53 3.75 3.82
CA LEU A 103 -1.96 2.36 4.00
C LEU A 103 -3.35 2.31 4.62
N ILE A 104 -4.26 1.62 3.96
CA ILE A 104 -5.64 1.43 4.41
C ILE A 104 -5.85 -0.05 4.68
N ASP A 105 -5.79 -0.43 5.94
CA ASP A 105 -5.99 -1.81 6.41
C ASP A 105 -5.14 -2.80 5.60
N ALA A 106 -3.84 -2.48 5.48
CA ALA A 106 -2.91 -3.21 4.62
C ALA A 106 -2.70 -4.64 5.13
N ALA A 107 -2.81 -5.62 4.24
CA ALA A 107 -2.46 -7.01 4.52
C ALA A 107 -0.96 -7.24 4.25
N GLY A 108 -0.40 -8.33 4.78
CA GLY A 108 0.91 -8.84 4.38
C GLY A 108 2.13 -7.98 4.74
N LEU A 109 2.02 -7.06 5.68
CA LEU A 109 3.16 -6.25 6.13
C LEU A 109 4.24 -7.10 6.82
N ASP A 110 3.84 -8.24 7.42
CA ASP A 110 4.69 -9.34 7.91
C ASP A 110 4.23 -10.65 7.25
N MET A 111 4.50 -10.82 5.96
CA MET A 111 4.14 -12.05 5.24
C MET A 111 4.95 -13.25 5.74
N TYR A 112 6.22 -13.02 6.12
CA TYR A 112 7.09 -14.05 6.68
C TYR A 112 6.51 -14.64 7.98
N GLY A 113 6.20 -13.80 8.96
CA GLY A 113 5.62 -14.25 10.23
C GLY A 113 4.28 -14.94 10.04
N TYR A 114 3.44 -14.43 9.14
CA TYR A 114 2.15 -15.04 8.85
C TYR A 114 2.30 -16.43 8.22
N LEU A 115 3.08 -16.57 7.14
CA LEU A 115 3.20 -17.84 6.42
C LEU A 115 3.96 -18.93 7.19
N GLN A 116 4.86 -18.54 8.11
CA GLN A 116 5.50 -19.52 9.01
C GLN A 116 4.53 -20.16 10.00
N GLY A 117 3.46 -19.47 10.38
CA GLY A 117 2.44 -19.97 11.31
C GLY A 117 1.36 -20.80 10.64
N GLU A 118 1.33 -20.88 9.31
CA GLU A 118 0.26 -21.49 8.56
C GLU A 118 0.72 -22.75 7.81
N ASN A 119 -0.18 -23.72 7.68
CA ASN A 119 0.01 -24.92 6.86
C ASN A 119 -0.93 -24.87 5.66
N PHE A 120 -0.50 -24.26 4.58
CA PHE A 120 -1.30 -24.16 3.36
C PHE A 120 -1.06 -25.35 2.44
N GLU A 121 -2.14 -25.91 1.90
CA GLU A 121 -2.10 -26.92 0.86
C GLU A 121 -1.58 -26.33 -0.47
N PRO A 122 -0.90 -27.13 -1.30
CA PRO A 122 -0.50 -26.73 -2.65
C PRO A 122 -1.67 -26.17 -3.46
N GLY A 123 -1.44 -25.08 -4.17
CA GLY A 123 -2.49 -24.37 -4.94
C GLY A 123 -3.23 -23.30 -4.15
N ASN A 124 -2.95 -23.15 -2.86
CA ASN A 124 -3.46 -22.02 -2.08
C ASN A 124 -2.98 -20.68 -2.67
N THR A 125 -3.83 -19.64 -2.59
CA THR A 125 -3.52 -18.30 -3.12
C THR A 125 -2.23 -17.72 -2.55
N TYR A 126 -1.95 -17.93 -1.27
CA TYR A 126 -0.72 -17.42 -0.65
C TYR A 126 0.52 -18.09 -1.25
N LEU A 127 0.53 -19.42 -1.37
CA LEU A 127 1.66 -20.14 -1.97
C LEU A 127 1.83 -19.83 -3.46
N ASN A 128 0.71 -19.66 -4.19
CA ASN A 128 0.74 -19.22 -5.59
C ASN A 128 1.31 -17.80 -5.75
N THR A 129 1.14 -16.94 -4.75
CA THR A 129 1.59 -15.54 -4.79
C THR A 129 3.00 -15.37 -4.26
N PHE A 130 3.35 -16.06 -3.17
CA PHE A 130 4.58 -15.88 -2.39
C PHE A 130 5.52 -17.08 -2.43
N ASN A 131 5.20 -18.11 -3.23
CA ASN A 131 5.95 -19.37 -3.27
C ASN A 131 5.95 -20.11 -1.90
N ASN A 132 6.67 -21.21 -1.80
CA ASN A 132 6.85 -22.00 -0.57
C ASN A 132 8.32 -21.94 -0.12
N ASP A 133 8.86 -20.73 -0.01
CA ASP A 133 10.24 -20.48 0.44
C ASP A 133 10.24 -19.34 1.47
N PRO A 134 10.67 -19.61 2.72
CA PRO A 134 10.76 -18.60 3.77
C PRO A 134 11.63 -17.38 3.40
N LYS A 135 12.62 -17.52 2.53
CA LYS A 135 13.42 -16.40 2.04
C LYS A 135 12.54 -15.45 1.20
N ILE A 136 11.72 -16.01 0.32
CA ILE A 136 10.78 -15.25 -0.51
C ILE A 136 9.73 -14.58 0.37
N TRP A 137 9.23 -15.23 1.40
CA TRP A 137 8.28 -14.62 2.34
C TRP A 137 8.87 -13.41 3.06
N ARG A 138 10.15 -13.50 3.47
CA ARG A 138 10.87 -12.37 4.07
C ARG A 138 11.04 -11.23 3.08
N GLU A 139 11.45 -11.52 1.84
CA GLU A 139 11.57 -10.54 0.77
C GLU A 139 10.23 -9.84 0.44
N ALA A 140 9.12 -10.56 0.57
CA ALA A 140 7.77 -10.05 0.39
C ALA A 140 7.22 -9.29 1.61
N SER A 141 7.95 -9.18 2.72
CA SER A 141 7.49 -8.55 3.95
C SER A 141 8.07 -7.14 4.09
N PRO A 142 7.31 -6.06 3.85
CA PRO A 142 7.81 -4.68 3.92
C PRO A 142 8.51 -4.33 5.23
N MET A 143 8.06 -4.91 6.35
CA MET A 143 8.59 -4.59 7.68
C MET A 143 10.09 -4.89 7.86
N TYR A 144 10.68 -5.78 7.07
CA TYR A 144 12.11 -6.12 7.17
C TYR A 144 13.02 -5.17 6.38
N PHE A 145 12.44 -4.21 5.65
CA PHE A 145 13.17 -3.26 4.81
C PHE A 145 13.02 -1.81 5.25
N LEU A 146 12.49 -1.59 6.44
CA LEU A 146 12.33 -0.25 7.01
C LEU A 146 13.69 0.44 7.17
N HIS A 147 13.77 1.72 6.81
CA HIS A 147 14.99 2.54 6.91
C HIS A 147 14.62 4.03 7.07
N LYS A 148 15.58 4.83 7.53
CA LYS A 148 15.34 6.25 7.85
C LYS A 148 14.96 7.14 6.66
N ASP A 149 15.39 6.75 5.46
CA ASP A 149 15.18 7.55 4.24
C ASP A 149 13.90 7.13 3.46
N MET A 150 13.07 6.23 4.04
CA MET A 150 11.80 5.85 3.42
C MET A 150 10.80 6.99 3.45
N PRO A 151 9.86 7.07 2.48
CA PRO A 151 8.78 8.06 2.51
C PRO A 151 7.97 7.96 3.81
N PRO A 152 7.52 9.09 4.39
CA PRO A 152 6.63 9.08 5.54
C PRO A 152 5.33 8.35 5.23
N MET A 153 4.69 7.80 6.28
CA MET A 153 3.52 6.95 6.13
C MET A 153 2.34 7.47 6.95
N LEU A 154 1.14 7.31 6.37
CA LEU A 154 -0.13 7.43 7.06
C LEU A 154 -0.82 6.07 7.04
N ILE A 155 -1.08 5.51 8.23
CA ILE A 155 -1.53 4.13 8.37
C ILE A 155 -2.90 4.11 9.05
N TYR A 156 -3.87 3.49 8.41
CA TYR A 156 -5.19 3.22 8.97
C TYR A 156 -5.43 1.73 9.12
N ARG A 157 -5.91 1.31 10.27
CA ARG A 157 -6.35 -0.06 10.55
C ARG A 157 -7.75 -0.06 11.16
N GLY A 158 -8.59 -1.04 10.78
CA GLY A 158 -9.88 -1.27 11.43
C GLY A 158 -9.72 -2.03 12.75
N SER A 159 -10.48 -1.67 13.80
CA SER A 159 -10.43 -2.40 15.07
C SER A 159 -11.18 -3.74 15.03
N LYS A 160 -11.87 -4.05 13.94
CA LYS A 160 -12.58 -5.33 13.70
C LYS A 160 -12.16 -5.94 12.36
N THR A 161 -10.91 -5.73 11.96
CA THR A 161 -10.32 -6.33 10.76
C THR A 161 -9.99 -7.82 10.97
N TYR A 162 -9.36 -8.45 9.98
CA TYR A 162 -8.90 -9.83 10.12
C TYR A 162 -7.73 -9.91 11.12
N PRO A 163 -7.66 -10.97 11.95
CA PRO A 163 -6.58 -11.13 12.95
C PRO A 163 -5.18 -11.01 12.34
N SER A 164 -4.93 -11.61 11.17
CA SER A 164 -3.65 -11.52 10.48
C SER A 164 -3.27 -10.09 10.05
N ILE A 165 -4.27 -9.28 9.67
CA ILE A 165 -4.07 -7.86 9.33
C ILE A 165 -3.79 -7.05 10.60
N GLU A 166 -4.54 -7.30 11.65
CA GLU A 166 -4.35 -6.67 12.95
C GLU A 166 -2.92 -6.89 13.45
N GLU A 167 -2.53 -8.15 13.58
CA GLU A 167 -1.21 -8.54 14.07
C GLU A 167 -0.07 -7.95 13.22
N SER A 168 -0.16 -8.09 11.89
CA SER A 168 0.91 -7.60 11.00
C SER A 168 1.04 -6.07 11.03
N ASN A 169 -0.07 -5.33 11.17
CA ASN A 169 -0.04 -3.87 11.32
C ASN A 169 0.56 -3.45 12.66
N GLU A 170 0.25 -4.13 13.77
CA GLU A 170 0.83 -3.83 15.08
C GLU A 170 2.34 -4.06 15.11
N LYS A 171 2.79 -5.18 14.56
CA LYS A 171 4.22 -5.48 14.37
C LYS A 171 4.90 -4.43 13.51
N PHE A 172 4.29 -4.07 12.39
CA PHE A 172 4.82 -3.07 11.46
C PHE A 172 4.95 -1.68 12.09
N VAL A 173 3.91 -1.20 12.78
CA VAL A 173 3.94 0.09 13.49
C VAL A 173 4.99 0.07 14.62
N THR A 174 5.16 -1.06 15.28
CA THR A 174 6.21 -1.22 16.29
C THR A 174 7.60 -1.18 15.66
N ALA A 175 7.79 -1.85 14.52
CA ALA A 175 9.05 -1.87 13.78
C ALA A 175 9.42 -0.49 13.17
N LEU A 176 8.45 0.40 12.97
CA LEU A 176 8.68 1.77 12.50
C LEU A 176 9.32 2.69 13.56
N LYS A 177 9.12 2.43 14.87
CA LYS A 177 9.53 3.33 15.96
C LYS A 177 11.03 3.73 15.94
N PRO A 178 11.98 2.85 15.55
CA PRO A 178 13.39 3.24 15.45
C PRO A 178 13.70 4.24 14.33
N PHE A 179 12.82 4.38 13.34
CA PHE A 179 13.05 5.15 12.12
C PHE A 179 12.28 6.47 12.07
N VAL A 180 11.23 6.62 12.88
CA VAL A 180 10.36 7.80 12.90
C VAL A 180 10.07 8.18 14.36
N VAL A 181 10.00 9.49 14.64
CA VAL A 181 9.74 10.01 16.00
C VAL A 181 8.42 9.45 16.55
N GLN A 182 7.37 9.47 15.73
CA GLN A 182 6.08 8.89 16.05
C GLN A 182 5.42 8.35 14.78
N PRO A 183 5.09 7.03 14.72
CA PRO A 183 4.33 6.48 13.61
C PRO A 183 2.95 7.13 13.50
N ASN A 184 2.62 7.66 12.31
CA ASN A 184 1.30 8.23 12.05
C ASN A 184 0.32 7.10 11.72
N SER A 185 -0.23 6.49 12.78
CA SER A 185 -1.11 5.33 12.71
C SER A 185 -2.39 5.56 13.50
N THR A 186 -3.53 5.25 12.88
CA THR A 186 -4.86 5.40 13.49
C THR A 186 -5.67 4.12 13.40
N ILE A 187 -6.17 3.66 14.55
CA ILE A 187 -7.12 2.54 14.63
C ILE A 187 -8.54 3.10 14.53
N LEU A 188 -9.29 2.69 13.50
CA LEU A 188 -10.67 3.14 13.30
C LEU A 188 -11.64 2.20 14.03
N ASN A 189 -12.20 2.68 15.12
CA ASN A 189 -13.07 1.89 15.99
C ASN A 189 -14.30 1.34 15.26
N GLY A 190 -14.62 0.07 15.50
CA GLY A 190 -15.76 -0.65 14.92
C GLY A 190 -15.62 -1.00 13.43
N LYS A 191 -14.58 -0.56 12.74
CA LYS A 191 -14.39 -0.82 11.31
C LYS A 191 -13.88 -2.22 11.05
N LYS A 192 -14.60 -2.94 10.18
CA LYS A 192 -14.16 -4.21 9.56
C LYS A 192 -13.34 -3.92 8.31
N HIS A 193 -12.69 -4.95 7.77
CA HIS A 193 -11.78 -4.85 6.62
C HIS A 193 -12.38 -4.14 5.39
N VAL A 194 -13.50 -4.61 4.85
CA VAL A 194 -14.14 -4.00 3.67
C VAL A 194 -14.66 -2.59 3.97
N PRO A 195 -15.33 -2.31 5.11
CA PRO A 195 -15.68 -0.96 5.53
C PRO A 195 -14.52 0.05 5.63
N MET A 196 -13.28 -0.43 5.75
CA MET A 196 -12.11 0.47 5.74
C MET A 196 -11.94 1.18 4.39
N ILE A 197 -12.29 0.54 3.28
CA ILE A 197 -12.25 1.21 1.97
C ILE A 197 -13.61 1.76 1.54
N THR A 198 -14.71 1.08 1.84
CA THR A 198 -16.03 1.54 1.39
C THR A 198 -16.53 2.79 2.11
N GLN A 199 -15.97 3.15 3.27
CA GLN A 199 -16.27 4.43 3.93
C GLN A 199 -16.00 5.64 3.05
N PHE A 200 -15.12 5.53 2.07
CA PHE A 200 -14.78 6.59 1.11
C PHE A 200 -15.85 6.82 0.03
N PHE A 201 -16.94 6.03 0.00
CA PHE A 201 -18.15 6.41 -0.74
C PHE A 201 -18.77 7.69 -0.17
N ASN A 202 -18.65 7.92 1.12
CA ASN A 202 -19.09 9.16 1.74
C ASN A 202 -18.07 10.29 1.47
N THR A 203 -18.48 11.31 0.72
CA THR A 203 -17.64 12.47 0.35
C THR A 203 -17.23 13.33 1.55
N GLY A 204 -18.02 13.32 2.62
CA GLY A 204 -17.77 14.04 3.88
C GLY A 204 -16.92 13.26 4.88
N ASN A 205 -16.39 12.08 4.51
CA ASN A 205 -15.57 11.31 5.43
C ASN A 205 -14.30 12.09 5.82
N GLY A 206 -14.08 12.27 7.13
CA GLY A 206 -12.95 13.03 7.69
C GLY A 206 -11.58 12.47 7.29
N ARG A 207 -11.50 11.21 6.87
CA ARG A 207 -10.23 10.61 6.37
C ARG A 207 -9.68 11.30 5.13
N TYR A 208 -10.55 11.86 4.28
CA TYR A 208 -10.10 12.69 3.16
C TYR A 208 -9.34 13.95 3.64
N THR A 209 -9.84 14.59 4.69
CA THR A 209 -9.19 15.77 5.27
C THR A 209 -7.85 15.41 5.89
N GLU A 210 -7.77 14.30 6.62
CA GLU A 210 -6.51 13.83 7.22
C GLU A 210 -5.47 13.45 6.17
N MET A 211 -5.87 12.73 5.12
CA MET A 211 -4.98 12.39 4.01
C MET A 211 -4.50 13.65 3.28
N ARG A 212 -5.36 14.62 3.04
CA ARG A 212 -4.97 15.93 2.44
C ARG A 212 -3.99 16.69 3.34
N HIS A 213 -4.23 16.73 4.63
CA HIS A 213 -3.32 17.35 5.58
C HIS A 213 -1.95 16.65 5.56
N PHE A 214 -1.93 15.33 5.59
CA PHE A 214 -0.70 14.53 5.47
C PHE A 214 0.06 14.85 4.17
N MET A 215 -0.63 14.83 3.02
CA MET A 215 -0.02 15.17 1.73
C MET A 215 0.51 16.62 1.70
N GLY A 216 -0.25 17.57 2.27
CA GLY A 216 0.12 18.97 2.31
C GLY A 216 1.32 19.25 3.23
N SER A 217 1.38 18.63 4.41
CA SER A 217 2.48 18.83 5.36
C SER A 217 3.84 18.35 4.83
N ILE A 218 3.86 17.33 3.98
CA ILE A 218 5.09 16.82 3.35
C ILE A 218 5.54 17.69 2.17
N SER A 219 4.61 18.34 1.48
CA SER A 219 4.91 19.13 0.27
C SER A 219 5.49 20.51 0.57
N ILE A 220 5.61 20.92 1.83
CA ILE A 220 6.10 22.24 2.27
C ILE A 220 7.58 22.19 2.68
N ASN A 221 8.12 20.98 2.91
CA ASN A 221 9.53 20.74 3.23
C ASN A 221 10.29 20.26 1.99
#